data_be12f8656f4b16d04330c2793688dcf6
#
_entry.id   be12f8656f4b16d04330c2793688dcf6
#
_cell.length_a   1.000
_cell.length_b   1.000
_cell.length_c   1.000
_cell.angle_alpha   90.00
_cell.angle_beta   90.00
_cell.angle_gamma   90.00
#
_symmetry.space_group_name_H-M   'P 1'
#
loop_
_entity.id
_entity.type
_entity.pdbx_description
1 polymer ?
#
loop_
_entity_poly.entity_id
_entity_poly.type
_entity_poly.pdbx_seq_one_letter_code
_entity_poly.pdbx_strand_id
1 'polypeptide(L)'
;LRCASTAAPAAQPPSLAALAQVGSKERAPLHGVIEHSGHGRAGAEPPIDVRGPTESTLAREVRAAAQVACQLHTTDDATRAGYVMSASFTEGVGTHWTNWRDIDAPFDPARPAMLLYGPRLGETQLVGFSYWVRTTDPAGPVGFAGPADKWHRHFGLCFDRTGLLQRENVRSPLLCDGVYLNGADMWMLHAWVVPGAANAWGLFAALNPQLCRRGVADINRCPDVAGS
;
A
#
# COMPACT_ATOMS: atom_id res chain seq x y z
N LEU A 1 1.63 20.39 -12.38
CA LEU A 1 2.42 19.24 -12.89
C LEU A 1 1.97 18.99 -14.32
N ARG A 2 2.89 19.02 -15.29
CA ARG A 2 2.59 18.58 -16.66
C ARG A 2 3.08 17.15 -16.80
N CYS A 3 2.17 16.23 -17.15
CA CYS A 3 2.49 14.83 -17.38
C CYS A 3 3.09 14.67 -18.79
N ALA A 4 4.30 14.12 -18.88
CA ALA A 4 4.89 13.74 -20.15
C ALA A 4 4.43 12.32 -20.50
N SER A 5 3.93 12.11 -21.71
CA SER A 5 3.49 10.79 -22.18
C SER A 5 4.71 9.97 -22.63
N THR A 6 5.03 8.91 -21.90
CA THR A 6 5.93 7.86 -22.38
C THR A 6 5.23 6.51 -22.19
N ALA A 7 4.84 5.88 -23.29
CA ALA A 7 4.26 4.54 -23.26
C ALA A 7 5.37 3.52 -22.94
N ALA A 8 5.26 2.88 -21.76
CA ALA A 8 6.08 1.73 -21.42
C ALA A 8 5.49 0.44 -22.03
N PRO A 9 6.33 -0.55 -22.41
CA PRO A 9 5.84 -1.82 -22.96
C PRO A 9 5.06 -2.61 -21.89
N ALA A 10 3.97 -3.26 -22.33
CA ALA A 10 3.15 -4.11 -21.49
C ALA A 10 3.99 -5.20 -20.80
N ALA A 11 4.02 -5.19 -19.48
CA ALA A 11 4.67 -6.23 -18.70
C ALA A 11 3.72 -7.42 -18.51
N GLN A 12 4.25 -8.64 -18.63
CA GLN A 12 3.48 -9.85 -18.32
C GLN A 12 3.17 -9.91 -16.80
N PRO A 13 1.98 -10.39 -16.40
CA PRO A 13 1.66 -10.57 -15.00
C PRO A 13 2.67 -11.49 -14.31
N PRO A 14 2.97 -11.30 -13.03
CA PRO A 14 3.89 -12.15 -12.29
C PRO A 14 3.40 -13.58 -12.27
N SER A 15 4.32 -14.52 -12.44
CA SER A 15 4.00 -15.95 -12.34
C SER A 15 3.80 -16.35 -10.87
N LEU A 16 3.02 -17.40 -10.63
CA LEU A 16 2.91 -18.06 -9.32
C LEU A 16 4.27 -18.39 -8.70
N ALA A 17 5.29 -18.62 -9.53
CA ALA A 17 6.67 -18.83 -9.10
C ALA A 17 7.29 -17.57 -8.43
N ALA A 18 6.93 -16.37 -8.87
CA ALA A 18 7.39 -15.13 -8.24
C ALA A 18 6.74 -14.94 -6.85
N LEU A 19 5.45 -15.26 -6.70
CA LEU A 19 4.75 -15.24 -5.42
C LEU A 19 5.34 -16.28 -4.45
N ALA A 20 5.67 -17.48 -4.92
CA ALA A 20 6.28 -18.53 -4.12
C ALA A 20 7.71 -18.18 -3.66
N GLN A 21 8.48 -17.45 -4.47
CA GLN A 21 9.83 -16.99 -4.11
C GLN A 21 9.81 -15.90 -3.03
N VAL A 22 8.80 -15.04 -3.04
CA VAL A 22 8.58 -14.02 -1.98
C VAL A 22 8.28 -14.69 -0.63
N GLY A 23 7.60 -15.85 -0.63
CA GLY A 23 7.24 -16.60 0.59
C GLY A 23 8.31 -17.51 1.18
N SER A 24 9.41 -17.78 0.46
CA SER A 24 10.38 -18.83 0.84
C SER A 24 11.55 -18.40 1.70
N LYS A 25 11.73 -17.11 1.96
CA LYS A 25 12.80 -16.59 2.80
C LYS A 25 12.39 -16.54 4.27
N GLU A 26 12.89 -17.52 5.02
CA GLU A 26 13.02 -17.65 6.48
C GLU A 26 11.77 -17.62 7.36
N ARG A 27 11.66 -18.71 8.15
CA ARG A 27 10.75 -18.84 9.28
C ARG A 27 11.25 -17.98 10.45
N ALA A 28 10.73 -16.78 10.61
CA ALA A 28 10.84 -16.09 11.89
C ALA A 28 9.81 -16.68 12.88
N PRO A 29 10.17 -16.92 14.14
CA PRO A 29 9.25 -17.45 15.14
C PRO A 29 8.13 -16.43 15.42
N LEU A 30 6.89 -16.93 15.41
CA LEU A 30 5.70 -16.18 15.78
C LEU A 30 5.71 -15.91 17.30
N HIS A 31 6.26 -14.80 17.70
CA HIS A 31 6.02 -14.21 19.01
C HIS A 31 5.56 -12.78 18.83
N GLY A 32 4.28 -12.57 18.97
CA GLY A 32 3.68 -11.23 18.97
C GLY A 32 2.16 -11.30 18.91
N VAL A 33 1.54 -10.51 19.73
CA VAL A 33 0.10 -10.32 19.83
C VAL A 33 -0.45 -10.00 18.44
N ILE A 34 -1.45 -10.77 18.01
CA ILE A 34 -2.18 -10.54 16.76
C ILE A 34 -3.08 -9.34 17.00
N GLU A 35 -2.62 -8.15 16.63
CA GLU A 35 -3.52 -7.01 16.50
C GLU A 35 -4.25 -7.12 15.16
N HIS A 36 -5.56 -7.02 15.24
CA HIS A 36 -6.44 -6.98 14.08
C HIS A 36 -6.12 -5.79 13.20
N SER A 37 -5.96 -6.04 11.90
CA SER A 37 -5.62 -5.09 10.85
C SER A 37 -4.38 -4.24 11.17
N GLY A 38 -3.35 -4.37 10.41
CA GLY A 38 -2.08 -3.64 10.54
C GLY A 38 -2.18 -2.11 10.41
N HIS A 39 -3.39 -1.59 10.27
CA HIS A 39 -3.72 -0.17 10.30
C HIS A 39 -3.74 0.30 11.76
N GLY A 40 -2.57 0.70 12.28
CA GLY A 40 -2.44 1.28 13.61
C GLY A 40 -3.40 2.46 13.83
N ARG A 41 -3.57 2.88 15.09
CA ARG A 41 -4.43 4.03 15.43
C ARG A 41 -4.05 5.25 14.60
N ALA A 42 -4.95 5.69 13.72
CA ALA A 42 -4.86 6.98 13.07
C ALA A 42 -5.07 8.06 14.14
N GLY A 43 -4.00 8.65 14.62
CA GLY A 43 -4.06 9.94 15.32
C GLY A 43 -3.99 11.04 14.27
N ALA A 44 -4.60 12.20 14.53
CA ALA A 44 -4.29 13.40 13.77
C ALA A 44 -2.76 13.61 13.84
N GLU A 45 -2.11 13.56 12.70
CA GLU A 45 -0.67 13.77 12.65
C GLU A 45 -0.37 15.21 13.05
N PRO A 46 0.65 15.46 13.91
CA PRO A 46 1.12 16.82 14.10
C PRO A 46 1.50 17.38 12.73
N PRO A 47 1.25 18.68 12.47
CA PRO A 47 1.66 19.29 11.24
C PRO A 47 3.15 19.04 11.03
N ILE A 48 3.51 18.49 9.87
CA ILE A 48 4.92 18.29 9.48
C ILE A 48 5.56 19.68 9.47
N ASP A 49 6.55 19.91 10.32
CA ASP A 49 7.31 21.16 10.24
C ASP A 49 8.23 21.15 9.03
N VAL A 50 7.72 21.77 8.00
CA VAL A 50 8.25 21.76 6.65
C VAL A 50 9.36 22.80 6.40
N ARG A 51 10.01 23.34 7.42
CA ARG A 51 10.93 24.49 7.34
C ARG A 51 12.43 24.17 7.42
N GLY A 52 12.85 22.98 7.03
CA GLY A 52 14.27 22.59 7.09
C GLY A 52 14.78 21.89 5.85
N PRO A 53 16.08 21.51 5.84
CA PRO A 53 16.65 20.69 4.75
C PRO A 53 15.90 19.35 4.54
N THR A 54 15.31 18.80 5.62
CA THR A 54 14.47 17.59 5.58
C THR A 54 13.20 17.82 4.76
N GLU A 55 12.58 19.00 4.88
CA GLU A 55 11.43 19.37 4.06
C GLU A 55 11.74 19.39 2.58
N SER A 56 12.82 20.00 2.18
CA SER A 56 13.21 20.05 0.77
C SER A 56 13.42 18.62 0.21
N THR A 57 13.86 17.69 1.01
CA THR A 57 14.01 16.27 0.65
C THR A 57 12.65 15.59 0.55
N LEU A 58 11.82 15.68 1.58
CA LEU A 58 10.45 15.15 1.55
C LEU A 58 9.66 15.71 0.36
N ALA A 59 9.75 17.02 0.13
CA ALA A 59 9.05 17.65 -0.99
C ALA A 59 9.51 17.13 -2.37
N ARG A 60 10.79 16.77 -2.51
CA ARG A 60 11.29 16.12 -3.73
C ARG A 60 10.75 14.70 -3.88
N GLU A 61 10.77 13.93 -2.80
CA GLU A 61 10.30 12.54 -2.77
C GLU A 61 8.79 12.46 -3.05
N VAL A 62 8.01 13.32 -2.41
CA VAL A 62 6.56 13.44 -2.66
C VAL A 62 6.29 13.84 -4.12
N ARG A 63 7.08 14.75 -4.69
CA ARG A 63 6.94 15.11 -6.12
C ARG A 63 7.30 13.95 -7.03
N ALA A 64 8.35 13.17 -6.70
CA ALA A 64 8.73 11.99 -7.46
C ALA A 64 7.60 10.95 -7.45
N ALA A 65 7.02 10.66 -6.29
CA ALA A 65 5.86 9.80 -6.17
C ALA A 65 4.64 10.35 -6.92
N ALA A 66 4.32 11.64 -6.76
CA ALA A 66 3.20 12.28 -7.46
C ALA A 66 3.37 12.27 -9.00
N GLN A 67 4.59 12.26 -9.51
CA GLN A 67 4.87 12.16 -10.94
C GLN A 67 4.43 10.79 -11.51
N VAL A 68 4.54 9.72 -10.72
CA VAL A 68 4.09 8.38 -11.11
C VAL A 68 2.58 8.37 -11.37
N ALA A 69 1.81 9.14 -10.58
CA ALA A 69 0.36 9.24 -10.76
C ALA A 69 -0.05 9.74 -12.16
N CYS A 70 0.80 10.51 -12.82
CA CYS A 70 0.53 10.99 -14.18
C CYS A 70 0.41 9.87 -15.23
N GLN A 71 0.93 8.70 -14.96
CA GLN A 71 0.98 7.57 -15.92
C GLN A 71 0.05 6.44 -15.54
N LEU A 72 -0.52 6.46 -14.34
CA LEU A 72 -1.23 5.33 -13.73
C LEU A 72 -2.62 5.74 -13.23
N HIS A 73 -3.36 6.55 -14.02
CA HIS A 73 -4.67 7.07 -13.61
C HIS A 73 -5.73 6.00 -13.45
N THR A 74 -5.73 5.01 -14.34
CA THR A 74 -6.75 3.96 -14.44
C THR A 74 -6.18 2.59 -14.13
N THR A 75 -7.05 1.63 -13.82
CA THR A 75 -6.67 0.23 -13.65
C THR A 75 -6.10 -0.40 -14.92
N ASP A 76 -6.49 0.11 -16.11
CA ASP A 76 -5.91 -0.31 -17.38
C ASP A 76 -4.46 0.18 -17.52
N ASP A 77 -4.16 1.39 -17.03
CA ASP A 77 -2.78 1.89 -16.99
C ASP A 77 -1.93 1.02 -16.06
N ALA A 78 -2.46 0.66 -14.88
CA ALA A 78 -1.82 -0.25 -13.95
C ALA A 78 -1.51 -1.61 -14.59
N THR A 79 -2.48 -2.19 -15.28
CA THR A 79 -2.33 -3.49 -15.96
C THR A 79 -1.21 -3.40 -17.03
N ARG A 80 -1.20 -2.35 -17.83
CA ARG A 80 -0.13 -2.13 -18.83
C ARG A 80 1.24 -1.97 -18.20
N ALA A 81 1.31 -1.39 -17.00
CA ALA A 81 2.55 -1.23 -16.24
C ALA A 81 2.96 -2.49 -15.47
N GLY A 82 2.18 -3.57 -15.54
CA GLY A 82 2.50 -4.86 -14.91
C GLY A 82 1.98 -5.04 -13.49
N TYR A 83 1.09 -4.15 -13.04
CA TYR A 83 0.38 -4.33 -11.78
C TYR A 83 -0.84 -5.25 -12.00
N VAL A 84 -1.16 -6.05 -11.00
CA VAL A 84 -2.36 -6.88 -10.95
C VAL A 84 -3.12 -6.58 -9.66
N MET A 85 -4.44 -6.66 -9.71
CA MET A 85 -5.25 -6.50 -8.50
C MET A 85 -4.90 -7.59 -7.50
N SER A 86 -4.42 -7.21 -6.34
CA SER A 86 -3.96 -8.11 -5.29
C SER A 86 -4.83 -8.10 -4.04
N ALA A 87 -5.67 -7.08 -3.85
CA ALA A 87 -6.71 -7.08 -2.82
C ALA A 87 -7.95 -6.33 -3.31
N SER A 88 -9.13 -6.86 -2.96
CA SER A 88 -10.42 -6.23 -3.21
C SER A 88 -10.55 -4.92 -2.44
N PHE A 89 -11.58 -4.14 -2.75
CA PHE A 89 -11.82 -2.87 -2.10
C PHE A 89 -11.96 -3.04 -0.58
N THR A 90 -11.10 -2.33 0.13
CA THR A 90 -11.11 -2.22 1.59
C THR A 90 -11.47 -0.78 1.96
N GLU A 91 -12.42 -0.61 2.85
CA GLU A 91 -12.85 0.71 3.33
C GLU A 91 -11.66 1.48 3.92
N GLY A 92 -11.54 2.74 3.56
CA GLY A 92 -10.44 3.61 3.97
C GLY A 92 -9.14 3.41 3.20
N VAL A 93 -9.02 2.38 2.36
CA VAL A 93 -7.78 2.08 1.63
C VAL A 93 -7.98 2.00 0.12
N GLY A 94 -9.08 1.40 -0.33
CA GLY A 94 -9.34 1.13 -1.76
C GLY A 94 -8.92 -0.28 -2.17
N THR A 95 -8.79 -0.52 -3.47
CA THR A 95 -8.26 -1.77 -4.03
C THR A 95 -6.75 -1.69 -4.16
N HIS A 96 -6.04 -2.76 -3.82
CA HIS A 96 -4.61 -2.83 -4.03
C HIS A 96 -4.29 -3.47 -5.38
N TRP A 97 -3.36 -2.85 -6.11
CA TRP A 97 -2.79 -3.34 -7.35
C TRP A 97 -1.30 -3.47 -7.17
N THR A 98 -0.75 -4.68 -7.23
CA THR A 98 0.64 -4.97 -6.87
C THR A 98 1.46 -5.31 -8.11
N ASN A 99 2.64 -4.70 -8.22
CA ASN A 99 3.70 -5.17 -9.09
C ASN A 99 4.61 -6.12 -8.29
N TRP A 100 4.40 -7.40 -8.43
CA TRP A 100 5.11 -8.43 -7.68
C TRP A 100 6.63 -8.46 -7.92
N ARG A 101 7.11 -7.81 -8.98
CA ARG A 101 8.55 -7.69 -9.25
C ARG A 101 9.24 -6.68 -8.34
N ASP A 102 8.50 -5.72 -7.82
CA ASP A 102 9.03 -4.62 -7.01
C ASP A 102 8.88 -4.87 -5.51
N ILE A 103 8.29 -6.01 -5.10
CA ILE A 103 7.98 -6.29 -3.69
C ILE A 103 9.21 -6.43 -2.79
N ASP A 104 10.35 -6.87 -3.34
CA ASP A 104 11.63 -7.01 -2.63
C ASP A 104 12.61 -5.88 -2.99
N ALA A 105 12.16 -4.87 -3.73
CA ALA A 105 12.99 -3.74 -4.06
C ALA A 105 13.20 -2.83 -2.84
N PRO A 106 14.35 -2.14 -2.75
CA PRO A 106 14.51 -1.06 -1.78
C PRO A 106 13.45 0.03 -1.96
N PHE A 107 13.15 0.76 -0.88
CA PHE A 107 12.24 1.89 -0.96
C PHE A 107 12.70 2.91 -2.02
N ASP A 108 11.80 3.26 -2.91
CA ASP A 108 11.97 4.30 -3.91
C ASP A 108 10.64 5.04 -4.09
N PRO A 109 10.55 6.34 -3.77
CA PRO A 109 9.32 7.12 -3.96
C PRO A 109 8.74 7.07 -5.37
N ALA A 110 9.61 6.92 -6.39
CA ALA A 110 9.20 6.83 -7.79
C ALA A 110 8.79 5.42 -8.24
N ARG A 111 8.90 4.40 -7.37
CA ARG A 111 8.58 3.00 -7.68
C ARG A 111 7.72 2.36 -6.61
N PRO A 112 6.46 2.80 -6.45
CA PRO A 112 5.55 2.17 -5.50
C PRO A 112 5.31 0.71 -5.90
N ALA A 113 5.52 -0.23 -4.97
CA ALA A 113 5.24 -1.64 -5.21
C ALA A 113 3.74 -1.91 -5.41
N MET A 114 2.90 -1.03 -4.88
CA MET A 114 1.44 -1.13 -5.01
C MET A 114 0.80 0.22 -5.28
N LEU A 115 -0.33 0.16 -6.01
CA LEU A 115 -1.20 1.28 -6.32
C LEU A 115 -2.52 1.09 -5.59
N LEU A 116 -3.10 2.19 -5.10
CA LEU A 116 -4.39 2.21 -4.44
C LEU A 116 -5.41 2.89 -5.35
N TYR A 117 -6.45 2.14 -5.75
CA TYR A 117 -7.55 2.66 -6.54
C TYR A 117 -8.84 2.72 -5.72
N GLY A 118 -9.59 3.79 -5.90
CA GLY A 118 -10.84 4.00 -5.20
C GLY A 118 -11.81 4.90 -5.96
N PRO A 119 -13.05 5.05 -5.46
CA PRO A 119 -14.04 5.93 -6.06
C PRO A 119 -13.59 7.39 -5.95
N ARG A 120 -13.57 8.06 -7.08
CA ARG A 120 -13.27 9.48 -7.17
C ARG A 120 -14.03 10.09 -8.36
N LEU A 121 -14.76 11.18 -8.12
CA LEU A 121 -15.54 11.86 -9.16
C LEU A 121 -16.49 10.92 -9.94
N GLY A 122 -17.01 9.88 -9.30
CA GLY A 122 -17.90 8.90 -9.90
C GLY A 122 -17.22 7.75 -10.66
N GLU A 123 -15.89 7.74 -10.71
CA GLU A 123 -15.09 6.73 -11.39
C GLU A 123 -14.09 6.07 -10.42
N THR A 124 -13.57 4.90 -10.80
CA THR A 124 -12.44 4.27 -10.10
C THR A 124 -11.15 4.86 -10.63
N GLN A 125 -10.43 5.58 -9.78
CA GLN A 125 -9.19 6.27 -10.12
C GLN A 125 -8.10 5.98 -9.10
N LEU A 126 -6.85 6.23 -9.48
CA LEU A 126 -5.73 6.20 -8.55
C LEU A 126 -5.94 7.25 -7.44
N VAL A 127 -5.84 6.81 -6.19
CA VAL A 127 -6.05 7.65 -5.00
C VAL A 127 -4.84 7.69 -4.07
N GLY A 128 -3.93 6.72 -4.17
CA GLY A 128 -2.74 6.66 -3.34
C GLY A 128 -1.76 5.58 -3.82
N PHE A 129 -0.65 5.49 -3.11
CA PHE A 129 0.35 4.45 -3.30
C PHE A 129 0.52 3.66 -2.01
N SER A 130 0.99 2.41 -2.16
CA SER A 130 1.47 1.61 -1.05
C SER A 130 2.86 1.09 -1.39
N TYR A 131 3.79 1.31 -0.47
CA TYR A 131 5.15 0.81 -0.56
C TYR A 131 5.25 -0.44 0.29
N TRP A 132 5.85 -1.46 -0.23
CA TRP A 132 6.05 -2.71 0.49
C TRP A 132 7.53 -3.04 0.49
N VAL A 133 8.15 -3.00 1.66
CA VAL A 133 9.58 -3.18 1.84
C VAL A 133 9.84 -4.31 2.82
N ARG A 134 10.73 -5.21 2.44
CA ARG A 134 11.15 -6.31 3.30
C ARG A 134 12.36 -5.90 4.13
N THR A 135 12.22 -6.00 5.46
CA THR A 135 13.35 -5.84 6.39
C THR A 135 13.09 -6.59 7.68
N THR A 136 14.17 -7.12 8.26
CA THR A 136 14.17 -7.73 9.58
C THR A 136 14.46 -6.72 10.70
N ASP A 137 14.74 -5.45 10.36
CA ASP A 137 14.93 -4.39 11.33
C ASP A 137 13.61 -4.16 12.10
N PRO A 138 13.59 -4.29 13.42
CA PRO A 138 12.39 -4.07 14.21
C PRO A 138 11.90 -2.61 14.19
N ALA A 139 12.79 -1.66 13.85
CA ALA A 139 12.42 -0.25 13.66
C ALA A 139 11.68 0.01 12.33
N GLY A 140 11.66 -1.00 11.44
CA GLY A 140 11.09 -0.86 10.10
C GLY A 140 12.07 -0.26 9.09
N PRO A 141 11.64 -0.13 7.83
CA PRO A 141 12.48 0.43 6.77
C PRO A 141 12.60 1.96 6.89
N VAL A 142 13.66 2.50 6.31
CA VAL A 142 13.77 3.93 6.02
C VAL A 142 12.89 4.23 4.80
N GLY A 143 11.96 5.18 4.93
CA GLY A 143 11.02 5.60 3.91
C GLY A 143 11.23 7.05 3.45
N PHE A 144 10.14 7.82 3.41
CA PHE A 144 10.20 9.24 3.11
C PHE A 144 10.98 10.02 4.17
N ALA A 145 11.58 11.13 3.78
CA ALA A 145 12.34 11.95 4.69
C ALA A 145 11.46 12.53 5.82
N GLY A 146 11.93 12.39 7.06
CA GLY A 146 11.24 12.84 8.26
C GLY A 146 10.60 11.71 9.07
N PRO A 147 9.96 12.03 10.19
CA PRO A 147 9.44 11.04 11.13
C PRO A 147 7.96 10.66 10.90
N ALA A 148 7.36 11.09 9.79
CA ALA A 148 5.91 10.99 9.59
C ALA A 148 5.44 9.64 9.01
N ASP A 149 6.34 8.78 8.58
CA ASP A 149 6.03 7.48 8.00
C ASP A 149 5.28 6.58 8.99
N LYS A 150 4.19 5.98 8.53
CA LYS A 150 3.38 5.02 9.31
C LYS A 150 3.56 3.61 8.76
N TRP A 151 4.77 3.09 8.89
CA TRP A 151 5.06 1.71 8.53
C TRP A 151 4.29 0.72 9.40
N HIS A 152 3.63 -0.23 8.79
CA HIS A 152 2.87 -1.28 9.47
C HIS A 152 3.05 -2.62 8.75
N ARG A 153 2.61 -3.72 9.39
CA ARG A 153 2.76 -5.08 8.86
C ARG A 153 1.43 -5.80 8.82
N HIS A 154 1.27 -6.62 7.79
CA HIS A 154 0.19 -7.58 7.68
C HIS A 154 0.74 -8.99 7.82
N PHE A 155 0.06 -9.82 8.56
CA PHE A 155 0.54 -11.17 8.89
C PHE A 155 -0.35 -12.23 8.26
N GLY A 156 0.27 -13.37 7.87
CA GLY A 156 -0.44 -14.54 7.41
C GLY A 156 -1.35 -14.25 6.22
N LEU A 157 -0.79 -13.64 5.17
CA LEU A 157 -1.51 -13.32 3.95
C LEU A 157 -1.66 -14.60 3.10
N CYS A 158 -2.89 -14.91 2.70
CA CYS A 158 -3.20 -16.01 1.81
C CYS A 158 -3.77 -15.48 0.50
N PHE A 159 -3.01 -15.64 -0.57
CA PHE A 159 -3.41 -15.27 -1.93
C PHE A 159 -3.87 -16.49 -2.69
N ASP A 160 -4.83 -16.32 -3.60
CA ASP A 160 -5.15 -17.36 -4.57
C ASP A 160 -4.11 -17.47 -5.69
N ARG A 161 -4.36 -18.32 -6.66
CA ARG A 161 -3.43 -18.57 -7.78
C ARG A 161 -3.33 -17.40 -8.76
N THR A 162 -4.23 -16.44 -8.69
CA THR A 162 -4.21 -15.22 -9.50
C THR A 162 -3.44 -14.10 -8.82
N GLY A 163 -3.09 -14.27 -7.53
CA GLY A 163 -2.43 -13.26 -6.71
C GLY A 163 -3.41 -12.35 -5.96
N LEU A 164 -4.70 -12.70 -5.91
CA LEU A 164 -5.71 -11.98 -5.16
C LEU A 164 -5.76 -12.47 -3.71
N LEU A 165 -5.65 -11.54 -2.77
CA LEU A 165 -5.74 -11.79 -1.33
C LEU A 165 -7.12 -12.34 -0.98
N GLN A 166 -7.14 -13.52 -0.37
CA GLN A 166 -8.34 -14.21 0.08
C GLN A 166 -8.56 -14.04 1.58
N ARG A 167 -7.48 -14.09 2.34
CA ARG A 167 -7.52 -14.00 3.82
C ARG A 167 -6.25 -13.40 4.37
N GLU A 168 -6.38 -12.73 5.50
CA GLU A 168 -5.30 -12.29 6.37
C GLU A 168 -5.35 -13.05 7.70
N ASN A 169 -4.30 -12.91 8.50
CA ASN A 169 -4.16 -13.54 9.81
C ASN A 169 -4.25 -15.08 9.77
N VAL A 170 -3.88 -15.68 8.65
CA VAL A 170 -3.78 -17.11 8.51
C VAL A 170 -2.55 -17.62 9.28
N ARG A 171 -2.77 -18.45 10.27
CA ARG A 171 -1.74 -18.87 11.25
C ARG A 171 -0.76 -19.92 10.73
N SER A 172 -1.05 -20.55 9.61
CA SER A 172 -0.24 -21.63 9.05
C SER A 172 -0.39 -21.69 7.54
N PRO A 173 0.68 -21.97 6.79
CA PRO A 173 0.59 -22.20 5.35
C PRO A 173 -0.36 -23.36 4.99
N LEU A 174 -0.55 -24.32 5.89
CA LEU A 174 -1.50 -25.44 5.68
C LEU A 174 -2.97 -25.02 5.63
N LEU A 175 -3.28 -23.79 6.07
CA LEU A 175 -4.63 -23.22 6.05
C LEU A 175 -4.86 -22.30 4.84
N CYS A 176 -3.92 -22.27 3.90
CA CYS A 176 -3.98 -21.46 2.69
C CYS A 176 -3.96 -22.37 1.46
N ASP A 177 -5.04 -22.37 0.69
CA ASP A 177 -5.17 -23.17 -0.54
C ASP A 177 -4.42 -22.57 -1.74
N GLY A 178 -3.66 -21.51 -1.52
CA GLY A 178 -2.93 -20.80 -2.55
C GLY A 178 -1.50 -20.46 -2.13
N VAL A 179 -1.11 -19.21 -2.25
CA VAL A 179 0.22 -18.71 -1.88
C VAL A 179 0.16 -18.05 -0.51
N TYR A 180 0.91 -18.60 0.45
CA TYR A 180 1.01 -18.08 1.80
C TYR A 180 2.24 -17.18 1.94
N LEU A 181 2.03 -15.96 2.43
CA LEU A 181 3.10 -15.04 2.86
C LEU A 181 2.99 -14.82 4.38
N ASN A 182 4.07 -15.06 5.10
CA ASN A 182 4.09 -14.84 6.55
C ASN A 182 3.89 -13.35 6.90
N GLY A 183 4.54 -12.45 6.17
CA GLY A 183 4.46 -11.00 6.36
C GLY A 183 5.27 -10.44 7.53
N ALA A 184 5.92 -11.28 8.34
CA ALA A 184 6.63 -10.82 9.55
C ALA A 184 7.78 -9.85 9.28
N ASP A 185 8.40 -9.92 8.11
CA ASP A 185 9.49 -9.07 7.63
C ASP A 185 9.04 -8.09 6.54
N MET A 186 7.75 -8.03 6.24
CA MET A 186 7.19 -7.21 5.18
C MET A 186 6.46 -5.99 5.76
N TRP A 187 7.00 -4.82 5.50
CA TRP A 187 6.46 -3.56 5.99
C TRP A 187 5.76 -2.81 4.87
N MET A 188 4.60 -2.26 5.19
CA MET A 188 3.76 -1.50 4.27
C MET A 188 3.62 -0.06 4.74
N LEU A 189 3.61 0.88 3.80
CA LEU A 189 3.36 2.30 4.03
C LEU A 189 2.37 2.80 2.99
N HIS A 190 1.27 3.41 3.42
CA HIS A 190 0.39 4.14 2.52
C HIS A 190 0.88 5.58 2.33
N ALA A 191 0.82 6.08 1.09
CA ALA A 191 1.18 7.46 0.77
C ALA A 191 0.10 8.10 -0.13
N TRP A 192 -0.58 9.09 0.42
CA TRP A 192 -1.69 9.80 -0.22
C TRP A 192 -1.18 11.04 -0.95
N VAL A 193 -0.30 10.81 -1.91
CA VAL A 193 0.44 11.85 -2.64
C VAL A 193 -0.13 12.13 -4.05
N VAL A 194 -1.21 11.43 -4.42
CA VAL A 194 -1.85 11.61 -5.73
C VAL A 194 -2.50 12.98 -5.80
N PRO A 195 -2.17 13.80 -6.83
CA PRO A 195 -2.74 15.13 -6.96
C PRO A 195 -4.27 15.12 -7.00
N GLY A 196 -4.89 15.91 -6.14
CA GLY A 196 -6.34 16.01 -6.01
C GLY A 196 -7.01 14.85 -5.25
N ALA A 197 -6.26 13.89 -4.70
CA ALA A 197 -6.74 12.83 -3.81
C ALA A 197 -6.13 12.96 -2.41
N ALA A 198 -6.04 14.19 -1.90
CA ALA A 198 -5.45 14.46 -0.60
C ALA A 198 -6.21 13.77 0.53
N ASN A 199 -5.48 13.27 1.51
CA ASN A 199 -6.04 12.66 2.70
C ASN A 199 -6.10 13.70 3.84
N ALA A 200 -7.29 13.97 4.37
CA ALA A 200 -7.49 14.91 5.46
C ALA A 200 -6.83 14.48 6.78
N TRP A 201 -6.49 13.20 6.92
CA TRP A 201 -5.82 12.65 8.11
C TRP A 201 -4.30 12.65 8.01
N GLY A 202 -3.74 13.06 6.90
CA GLY A 202 -2.31 13.17 6.70
C GLY A 202 -1.78 12.38 5.51
N LEU A 203 -0.57 12.77 5.10
CA LEU A 203 0.09 12.24 3.91
C LEU A 203 0.36 10.73 3.99
N PHE A 204 0.69 10.24 5.19
CA PHE A 204 1.03 8.84 5.46
C PHE A 204 0.06 8.15 6.41
N ALA A 205 -1.15 8.71 6.58
CA ALA A 205 -2.16 8.07 7.40
C ALA A 205 -2.51 6.67 6.89
N ALA A 206 -2.76 5.74 7.79
CA ALA A 206 -3.09 4.36 7.45
C ALA A 206 -4.38 4.25 6.63
N LEU A 207 -5.35 5.12 6.87
CA LEU A 207 -6.63 5.17 6.18
C LEU A 207 -6.87 6.54 5.57
N ASN A 208 -7.71 6.59 4.53
CA ASN A 208 -8.22 7.81 3.92
C ASN A 208 -9.74 7.89 4.10
N PRO A 209 -10.26 8.92 4.81
CA PRO A 209 -11.69 9.06 5.09
C PRO A 209 -12.56 9.18 3.83
N GLN A 210 -12.01 9.68 2.74
CA GLN A 210 -12.74 9.80 1.47
C GLN A 210 -13.09 8.44 0.85
N LEU A 211 -12.43 7.35 1.31
CA LEU A 211 -12.66 5.99 0.84
C LEU A 211 -13.61 5.20 1.74
N CYS A 212 -14.21 5.83 2.74
CA CYS A 212 -15.24 5.24 3.58
C CYS A 212 -16.63 5.46 2.97
N ARG A 213 -17.46 4.42 2.86
CA ARG A 213 -18.76 4.47 2.15
C ARG A 213 -19.77 5.47 2.73
N ARG A 214 -19.70 5.78 4.02
CA ARG A 214 -20.64 6.64 4.75
C ARG A 214 -20.00 7.88 5.35
N GLY A 215 -18.83 8.28 4.87
CA GLY A 215 -18.06 9.34 5.53
C GLY A 215 -17.45 8.84 6.84
N VAL A 216 -16.89 9.74 7.64
CA VAL A 216 -16.11 9.37 8.82
C VAL A 216 -16.85 9.73 10.09
N ALA A 217 -17.21 8.72 10.87
CA ALA A 217 -17.65 8.91 12.26
C ALA A 217 -16.47 8.80 13.24
N ASP A 218 -15.45 8.00 12.92
CA ASP A 218 -14.27 7.76 13.76
C ASP A 218 -13.01 7.87 12.92
N ILE A 219 -12.07 8.70 13.35
CA ILE A 219 -10.75 8.88 12.72
C ILE A 219 -9.92 7.57 12.64
N ASN A 220 -10.23 6.60 13.49
CA ASN A 220 -9.46 5.35 13.60
C ASN A 220 -10.03 4.22 12.74
N ARG A 221 -11.23 4.37 12.21
CA ARG A 221 -11.88 3.36 11.38
C ARG A 221 -12.99 3.95 10.55
N CYS A 222 -13.27 3.36 9.41
CA CYS A 222 -14.52 3.61 8.72
C CYS A 222 -15.69 3.16 9.60
N PRO A 223 -16.86 3.84 9.54
CA PRO A 223 -18.03 3.42 10.28
C PRO A 223 -18.36 1.96 10.00
N ASP A 224 -18.55 1.17 11.05
CA ASP A 224 -19.01 -0.20 10.88
C ASP A 224 -20.33 -0.19 10.11
N VAL A 225 -20.41 -0.97 9.06
CA VAL A 225 -21.68 -1.23 8.36
C VAL A 225 -22.43 -2.23 9.24
N ALA A 226 -23.07 -1.73 10.29
CA ALA A 226 -23.96 -2.54 11.09
C ALA A 226 -25.13 -2.99 10.18
N GLY A 227 -25.13 -4.24 9.82
CA GLY A 227 -26.24 -5.01 9.30
C GLY A 227 -26.96 -4.41 8.07
N SER A 228 -26.70 -4.95 6.92
CA SER A 228 -27.68 -5.07 5.84
C SER A 228 -27.84 -6.54 5.51
#